data_50ebe3904b9fafd2d6bdce982941c2e6
#
_entry.id   50ebe3904b9fafd2d6bdce982941c2e6
#
_cell.length_a   1.000
_cell.length_b   1.000
_cell.length_c   1.000
_cell.angle_alpha   90.00
_cell.angle_beta   90.00
_cell.angle_gamma   90.00
#
_symmetry.space_group_name_H-M   'P 1'
#
loop_
_entity.id
_entity.type
_entity.pdbx_description
1 polymer ?
#
loop_
_entity_poly.entity_id
_entity_poly.type
_entity_poly.pdbx_seq_one_letter_code
_entity_poly.pdbx_strand_id
1 'polypeptide(L)'
;MDLSPRVRAVCDLDVSEVREYAGRHEYDGKPQDLSPAGVRAGLARLAAARADGDQLADTHDEAHLSAAEVQKRVAYAELELHRRNPILHLGELDLACYDRDYAPREERDAARAEHIAAWPRVADAAVGSLDQVSAPAYQRSCGPVVSSR
;
A
#
# COMPACT_ATOMS: atom_id res chain seq x y z
N MET A 1 21.34 1.63 2.18
CA MET A 1 21.33 0.35 2.93
C MET A 1 20.24 -0.52 2.35
N ASP A 2 20.58 -1.68 1.80
CA ASP A 2 19.58 -2.58 1.26
C ASP A 2 18.76 -3.22 2.37
N LEU A 3 17.44 -3.24 2.20
CA LEU A 3 16.54 -3.92 3.12
C LEU A 3 16.72 -5.43 3.05
N SER A 4 16.61 -6.11 4.18
CA SER A 4 16.49 -7.57 4.16
C SER A 4 15.27 -7.99 3.33
N PRO A 5 15.27 -9.18 2.71
CA PRO A 5 14.13 -9.64 1.90
C PRO A 5 12.79 -9.63 2.66
N ARG A 6 12.81 -9.95 3.96
CA ARG A 6 11.62 -9.96 4.81
C ARG A 6 11.06 -8.55 5.02
N VAL A 7 11.94 -7.58 5.36
CA VAL A 7 11.52 -6.17 5.52
C VAL A 7 10.99 -5.62 4.21
N ARG A 8 11.66 -5.90 3.09
CA ARG A 8 11.19 -5.48 1.78
C ARG A 8 9.81 -6.04 1.44
N ALA A 9 9.56 -7.32 1.71
CA ALA A 9 8.27 -7.94 1.44
C ALA A 9 7.12 -7.32 2.26
N VAL A 10 7.40 -6.87 3.49
CA VAL A 10 6.43 -6.10 4.30
C VAL A 10 6.19 -4.72 3.66
N CYS A 11 7.26 -3.99 3.29
CA CYS A 11 7.14 -2.67 2.65
C CYS A 11 6.40 -2.73 1.30
N ASP A 12 6.59 -3.80 0.53
CA ASP A 12 5.89 -4.02 -0.75
C ASP A 12 4.36 -4.14 -0.57
N LEU A 13 3.91 -4.53 0.61
CA LEU A 13 2.48 -4.62 0.98
C LEU A 13 1.99 -3.41 1.79
N ASP A 14 2.83 -2.41 2.05
CA ASP A 14 2.40 -1.17 2.67
C ASP A 14 1.74 -0.25 1.65
N VAL A 15 0.72 0.48 2.09
CA VAL A 15 0.13 1.58 1.33
C VAL A 15 1.12 2.75 1.22
N SER A 16 0.97 3.58 0.19
CA SER A 16 1.90 4.67 -0.11
C SER A 16 2.16 5.59 1.07
N GLU A 17 1.13 5.93 1.86
CA GLU A 17 1.25 6.76 3.06
C GLU A 17 2.21 6.16 4.11
N VAL A 18 2.13 4.84 4.36
CA VAL A 18 3.00 4.17 5.34
C VAL A 18 4.45 4.15 4.87
N ARG A 19 4.68 3.92 3.57
CA ARG A 19 6.00 3.96 2.95
C ARG A 19 6.63 5.36 3.09
N GLU A 20 5.83 6.39 2.85
CA GLU A 20 6.22 7.78 3.01
C GLU A 20 6.66 8.09 4.44
N TYR A 21 5.83 7.76 5.45
CA TYR A 21 6.18 7.98 6.86
C TYR A 21 7.43 7.21 7.29
N ALA A 22 7.71 6.07 6.66
CA ALA A 22 8.92 5.31 6.88
C ALA A 22 10.14 5.86 6.11
N GLY A 23 9.99 6.96 5.35
CA GLY A 23 11.07 7.55 4.54
C GLY A 23 11.54 6.65 3.41
N ARG A 24 10.65 5.82 2.85
CA ARG A 24 10.97 4.84 1.82
C ARG A 24 10.82 5.43 0.41
N HIS A 25 11.66 6.40 0.09
CA HIS A 25 11.61 7.15 -1.18
C HIS A 25 11.89 6.30 -2.44
N GLU A 26 12.40 5.08 -2.29
CA GLU A 26 12.50 4.14 -3.42
C GLU A 26 11.14 3.67 -3.98
N TYR A 27 10.07 3.95 -3.25
CA TYR A 27 8.70 3.70 -3.69
C TYR A 27 7.99 4.93 -4.26
N ASP A 28 8.64 6.09 -4.27
CA ASP A 28 8.07 7.30 -4.84
C ASP A 28 7.67 7.08 -6.31
N GLY A 29 6.53 7.60 -6.70
CA GLY A 29 5.94 7.37 -8.02
C GLY A 29 5.30 5.98 -8.23
N LYS A 30 5.37 5.09 -7.25
CA LYS A 30 4.96 3.67 -7.37
C LYS A 30 3.84 3.32 -6.37
N PRO A 31 2.58 3.65 -6.65
CA PRO A 31 1.46 3.25 -5.81
C PRO A 31 1.39 1.72 -5.68
N GLN A 32 0.87 1.24 -4.56
CA GLN A 32 0.70 -0.18 -4.30
C GLN A 32 -0.30 -0.79 -5.30
N ASP A 33 0.00 -1.99 -5.78
CA ASP A 33 -0.93 -2.76 -6.59
C ASP A 33 -1.93 -3.50 -5.69
N LEU A 34 -3.08 -2.86 -5.47
CA LEU A 34 -4.21 -3.42 -4.69
C LEU A 34 -5.17 -4.28 -5.55
N SER A 35 -4.80 -4.61 -6.79
CA SER A 35 -5.55 -5.58 -7.57
C SER A 35 -5.53 -6.97 -6.91
N PRO A 36 -6.53 -7.84 -7.16
CA PRO A 36 -6.52 -9.20 -6.63
C PRO A 36 -5.27 -9.99 -6.99
N ALA A 37 -4.68 -9.73 -8.16
CA ALA A 37 -3.44 -10.36 -8.61
C ALA A 37 -2.22 -9.80 -7.86
N GLY A 38 -2.14 -8.48 -7.72
CA GLY A 38 -1.06 -7.79 -7.00
C GLY A 38 -0.99 -8.20 -5.54
N VAL A 39 -2.15 -8.23 -4.86
CA VAL A 39 -2.24 -8.67 -3.46
C VAL A 39 -1.81 -10.13 -3.30
N ARG A 40 -2.30 -11.05 -4.17
CA ARG A 40 -1.87 -12.46 -4.12
C ARG A 40 -0.36 -12.61 -4.33
N ALA A 41 0.20 -11.89 -5.30
CA ALA A 41 1.64 -11.91 -5.56
C ALA A 41 2.44 -11.35 -4.37
N GLY A 42 1.98 -10.27 -3.75
CA GLY A 42 2.58 -9.69 -2.54
C GLY A 42 2.58 -10.66 -1.37
N LEU A 43 1.45 -11.32 -1.08
CA LEU A 43 1.34 -12.33 -0.03
C LEU A 43 2.24 -13.54 -0.30
N ALA A 44 2.35 -13.98 -1.55
CA ALA A 44 3.26 -15.07 -1.91
C ALA A 44 4.73 -14.70 -1.67
N ARG A 45 5.14 -13.47 -2.05
CA ARG A 45 6.49 -12.96 -1.75
C ARG A 45 6.75 -12.86 -0.24
N LEU A 46 5.76 -12.38 0.52
CA LEU A 46 5.86 -12.30 1.98
C LEU A 46 6.08 -13.68 2.60
N ALA A 47 5.31 -14.69 2.17
CA ALA A 47 5.43 -16.06 2.66
C ALA A 47 6.80 -16.67 2.31
N ALA A 48 7.27 -16.48 1.07
CA ALA A 48 8.58 -16.96 0.64
C ALA A 48 9.72 -16.28 1.42
N ALA A 49 9.67 -14.94 1.55
CA ALA A 49 10.68 -14.20 2.29
C ALA A 49 10.75 -14.61 3.77
N ARG A 50 9.61 -14.94 4.37
CA ARG A 50 9.57 -15.46 5.75
C ARG A 50 10.13 -16.88 5.87
N ALA A 51 9.88 -17.74 4.87
CA ALA A 51 10.36 -19.13 4.88
C ALA A 51 11.88 -19.22 4.66
N ASP A 52 12.42 -18.37 3.80
CA ASP A 52 13.82 -18.43 3.36
C ASP A 52 14.71 -17.40 4.08
N GLY A 53 14.11 -16.44 4.79
CA GLY A 53 14.84 -15.34 5.41
C GLY A 53 15.33 -15.66 6.82
N ASP A 54 16.55 -15.20 7.13
CA ASP A 54 17.09 -15.27 8.48
C ASP A 54 16.30 -14.41 9.47
N GLN A 55 16.34 -14.81 10.73
CA GLN A 55 15.86 -13.98 11.82
C GLN A 55 16.79 -12.77 12.00
N LEU A 56 16.22 -11.63 12.41
CA LEU A 56 17.01 -10.47 12.75
C LEU A 56 17.81 -10.76 14.04
N ALA A 57 19.03 -10.22 14.10
CA ALA A 57 19.93 -10.46 15.24
C ALA A 57 19.37 -9.85 16.55
N ASP A 58 18.67 -8.72 16.45
CA ASP A 58 17.99 -8.10 17.59
C ASP A 58 16.61 -8.73 17.79
N THR A 59 16.38 -9.26 19.00
CA THR A 59 15.12 -9.95 19.34
C THR A 59 13.91 -9.02 19.30
N HIS A 60 14.09 -7.74 19.62
CA HIS A 60 13.02 -6.76 19.60
C HIS A 60 12.62 -6.43 18.17
N ASP A 61 13.60 -6.18 17.31
CA ASP A 61 13.39 -5.95 15.89
C ASP A 61 12.73 -7.16 15.20
N GLU A 62 13.16 -8.37 15.55
CA GLU A 62 12.55 -9.60 15.04
C GLU A 62 11.08 -9.74 15.47
N ALA A 63 10.75 -9.39 16.71
CA ALA A 63 9.37 -9.41 17.20
C ALA A 63 8.49 -8.39 16.42
N HIS A 64 9.00 -7.18 16.16
CA HIS A 64 8.31 -6.17 15.37
C HIS A 64 8.13 -6.60 13.93
N LEU A 65 9.15 -7.14 13.29
CA LEU A 65 9.06 -7.65 11.92
C LEU A 65 8.05 -8.79 11.81
N SER A 66 8.11 -9.74 12.73
CA SER A 66 7.14 -10.85 12.78
C SER A 66 5.69 -10.37 12.96
N ALA A 67 5.48 -9.36 13.81
CA ALA A 67 4.16 -8.76 13.99
C ALA A 67 3.68 -8.04 12.72
N ALA A 68 4.58 -7.31 12.02
CA ALA A 68 4.26 -6.66 10.75
C ALA A 68 3.89 -7.68 9.66
N GLU A 69 4.62 -8.78 9.54
CA GLU A 69 4.31 -9.88 8.61
C GLU A 69 2.91 -10.47 8.87
N VAL A 70 2.59 -10.72 10.15
CA VAL A 70 1.26 -11.20 10.55
C VAL A 70 0.18 -10.17 10.22
N GLN A 71 0.44 -8.89 10.49
CA GLN A 71 -0.50 -7.80 10.18
C GLN A 71 -0.83 -7.74 8.69
N LYS A 72 0.16 -7.88 7.79
CA LYS A 72 -0.08 -7.92 6.34
C LYS A 72 -0.93 -9.12 5.93
N ARG A 73 -0.62 -10.30 6.47
CA ARG A 73 -1.40 -11.51 6.21
C ARG A 73 -2.86 -11.35 6.68
N VAL A 74 -3.07 -10.86 7.89
CA VAL A 74 -4.43 -10.63 8.41
C VAL A 74 -5.17 -9.59 7.56
N ALA A 75 -4.54 -8.46 7.24
CA ALA A 75 -5.17 -7.39 6.47
C ALA A 75 -5.62 -7.84 5.07
N TYR A 76 -4.78 -8.58 4.37
CA TYR A 76 -5.00 -8.88 2.96
C TYR A 76 -5.51 -10.30 2.69
N ALA A 77 -5.18 -11.30 3.53
CA ALA A 77 -5.65 -12.67 3.32
C ALA A 77 -6.90 -13.01 4.15
N GLU A 78 -7.01 -12.50 5.38
CA GLU A 78 -8.14 -12.85 6.26
C GLU A 78 -9.27 -11.82 6.19
N LEU A 79 -8.93 -10.53 6.31
CA LEU A 79 -9.91 -9.45 6.27
C LEU A 79 -10.20 -8.98 4.85
N GLU A 80 -9.36 -9.31 3.88
CA GLU A 80 -9.48 -8.91 2.48
C GLU A 80 -9.75 -7.40 2.32
N LEU A 81 -8.99 -6.55 3.04
CA LEU A 81 -9.27 -5.11 3.10
C LEU A 81 -9.23 -4.43 1.72
N HIS A 82 -8.43 -4.93 0.78
CA HIS A 82 -8.41 -4.46 -0.61
C HIS A 82 -9.75 -4.63 -1.34
N ARG A 83 -10.63 -5.55 -0.86
CA ARG A 83 -11.97 -5.79 -1.42
C ARG A 83 -13.07 -5.04 -0.68
N ARG A 84 -12.79 -4.57 0.55
CA ARG A 84 -13.80 -4.04 1.48
C ARG A 84 -13.63 -2.56 1.78
N ASN A 85 -12.40 -2.06 1.71
CA ASN A 85 -12.08 -0.71 2.15
C ASN A 85 -11.66 0.19 0.98
N PRO A 86 -12.56 1.02 0.42
CA PRO A 86 -12.24 1.92 -0.68
C PRO A 86 -11.21 3.00 -0.30
N ILE A 87 -11.05 3.31 1.00
CA ILE A 87 -10.10 4.33 1.46
C ILE A 87 -8.65 3.88 1.16
N LEU A 88 -8.34 2.57 1.20
CA LEU A 88 -7.01 2.09 0.81
C LEU A 88 -6.68 2.47 -0.63
N HIS A 89 -7.62 2.30 -1.55
CA HIS A 89 -7.42 2.65 -2.97
C HIS A 89 -7.34 4.16 -3.18
N LEU A 90 -8.14 4.95 -2.44
CA LEU A 90 -8.08 6.42 -2.50
C LEU A 90 -6.75 6.95 -1.95
N GLY A 91 -6.20 6.32 -0.91
CA GLY A 91 -4.89 6.68 -0.36
C GLY A 91 -3.76 6.51 -1.37
N GLU A 92 -3.89 5.59 -2.33
CA GLU A 92 -2.92 5.41 -3.42
C GLU A 92 -2.98 6.52 -4.49
N LEU A 93 -3.89 7.47 -4.37
CA LEU A 93 -3.99 8.66 -5.23
C LEU A 93 -3.45 9.93 -4.54
N ASP A 94 -3.01 9.84 -3.30
CA ASP A 94 -2.50 10.98 -2.54
C ASP A 94 -1.12 11.42 -3.07
N LEU A 95 -0.96 12.73 -3.22
CA LEU A 95 0.26 13.37 -3.73
C LEU A 95 0.92 14.29 -2.70
N ALA A 96 0.39 14.37 -1.47
CA ALA A 96 0.85 15.31 -0.46
C ALA A 96 2.32 15.10 -0.06
N CYS A 97 2.84 13.87 -0.20
CA CYS A 97 4.24 13.56 0.06
C CYS A 97 5.20 14.42 -0.77
N TYR A 98 4.87 14.69 -2.04
CA TYR A 98 5.75 15.42 -2.95
C TYR A 98 5.83 16.94 -2.66
N ASP A 99 4.96 17.46 -1.80
CA ASP A 99 5.01 18.85 -1.36
C ASP A 99 6.05 19.08 -0.23
N ARG A 100 6.58 18.01 0.36
CA ARG A 100 7.58 18.06 1.42
C ARG A 100 9.01 18.16 0.87
N ASP A 101 9.92 18.80 1.62
CA ASP A 101 11.30 19.07 1.22
C ASP A 101 12.25 17.93 1.62
N TYR A 102 12.04 16.71 1.10
CA TYR A 102 12.88 15.54 1.38
C TYR A 102 13.94 15.25 0.31
N ALA A 103 13.79 15.83 -0.87
CA ALA A 103 14.67 15.67 -2.01
C ALA A 103 14.66 16.92 -2.89
N PRO A 104 15.59 17.08 -3.84
CA PRO A 104 15.54 18.14 -4.84
C PRO A 104 14.18 18.21 -5.53
N ARG A 105 13.70 19.43 -5.80
CA ARG A 105 12.38 19.67 -6.38
C ARG A 105 12.16 18.88 -7.68
N GLU A 106 13.18 18.85 -8.53
CA GLU A 106 13.11 18.16 -9.82
C GLU A 106 12.86 16.65 -9.66
N GLU A 107 13.46 16.02 -8.65
CA GLU A 107 13.25 14.59 -8.33
C GLU A 107 11.82 14.35 -7.82
N ARG A 108 11.34 15.24 -6.93
CA ARG A 108 9.97 15.15 -6.41
C ARG A 108 8.92 15.37 -7.50
N ASP A 109 9.14 16.35 -8.38
CA ASP A 109 8.25 16.63 -9.52
C ASP A 109 8.21 15.46 -10.51
N ALA A 110 9.35 14.81 -10.76
CA ALA A 110 9.42 13.61 -11.59
C ALA A 110 8.66 12.43 -10.97
N ALA A 111 8.88 12.15 -9.69
CA ALA A 111 8.17 11.10 -8.97
C ALA A 111 6.66 11.36 -8.90
N ARG A 112 6.25 12.62 -8.69
CA ARG A 112 4.84 13.04 -8.73
C ARG A 112 4.22 12.77 -10.10
N ALA A 113 4.93 13.08 -11.18
CA ALA A 113 4.45 12.83 -12.54
C ALA A 113 4.27 11.32 -12.81
N GLU A 114 5.20 10.48 -12.36
CA GLU A 114 5.09 9.02 -12.44
C GLU A 114 3.88 8.51 -11.64
N HIS A 115 3.66 9.04 -10.44
CA HIS A 115 2.52 8.69 -9.61
C HIS A 115 1.19 9.03 -10.30
N ILE A 116 1.06 10.23 -10.85
CA ILE A 116 -0.14 10.64 -11.61
C ILE A 116 -0.34 9.73 -12.83
N ALA A 117 0.73 9.39 -13.54
CA ALA A 117 0.66 8.45 -14.67
C ALA A 117 0.19 7.04 -14.27
N ALA A 118 0.36 6.67 -13.00
CA ALA A 118 -0.11 5.39 -12.47
C ALA A 118 -1.60 5.40 -12.05
N TRP A 119 -2.26 6.54 -11.91
CA TRP A 119 -3.66 6.63 -11.46
C TRP A 119 -4.65 5.77 -12.24
N PRO A 120 -4.59 5.63 -13.58
CA PRO A 120 -5.49 4.72 -14.28
C PRO A 120 -5.38 3.28 -13.77
N ARG A 121 -4.16 2.80 -13.49
CA ARG A 121 -3.95 1.45 -12.93
C ARG A 121 -4.52 1.31 -11.52
N VAL A 122 -4.39 2.35 -10.69
CA VAL A 122 -4.99 2.39 -9.34
C VAL A 122 -6.52 2.32 -9.44
N ALA A 123 -7.11 3.08 -10.36
CA ALA A 123 -8.56 3.05 -10.60
C ALA A 123 -9.02 1.67 -11.09
N ASP A 124 -8.32 1.07 -12.04
CA ASP A 124 -8.63 -0.28 -12.55
C ASP A 124 -8.51 -1.33 -11.44
N ALA A 125 -7.47 -1.23 -10.60
CA ALA A 125 -7.30 -2.10 -9.44
C ALA A 125 -8.46 -1.94 -8.44
N ALA A 126 -8.91 -0.71 -8.17
CA ALA A 126 -10.05 -0.45 -7.30
C ALA A 126 -11.35 -1.05 -7.86
N VAL A 127 -11.64 -0.81 -9.14
CA VAL A 127 -12.84 -1.37 -9.81
C VAL A 127 -12.80 -2.89 -9.81
N GLY A 128 -11.64 -3.49 -10.04
CA GLY A 128 -11.48 -4.95 -10.06
C GLY A 128 -11.48 -5.62 -8.69
N SER A 129 -11.26 -4.85 -7.61
CA SER A 129 -11.11 -5.40 -6.25
C SER A 129 -12.34 -5.16 -5.37
N LEU A 130 -12.96 -3.97 -5.44
CA LEU A 130 -13.97 -3.51 -4.47
C LEU A 130 -15.34 -4.17 -4.70
N ASP A 131 -15.44 -5.46 -4.46
CA ASP A 131 -16.66 -6.27 -4.63
C ASP A 131 -17.37 -6.62 -3.31
N GLN A 132 -16.81 -6.23 -2.15
CA GLN A 132 -17.34 -6.51 -0.81
C GLN A 132 -17.49 -5.24 0.05
N VAL A 133 -17.68 -4.09 -0.56
CA VAL A 133 -17.86 -2.82 0.16
C VAL A 133 -19.21 -2.81 0.85
N SER A 134 -19.22 -2.55 2.17
CA SER A 134 -20.47 -2.43 2.92
C SER A 134 -21.17 -1.09 2.65
N ALA A 135 -22.49 -1.05 2.71
CA ALA A 135 -23.26 0.18 2.51
C ALA A 135 -22.83 1.36 3.42
N PRO A 136 -22.54 1.16 4.72
CA PRO A 136 -22.01 2.25 5.55
C PRO A 136 -20.64 2.77 5.12
N ALA A 137 -19.77 1.92 4.58
CA ALA A 137 -18.48 2.33 4.07
C ALA A 137 -18.64 3.14 2.78
N TYR A 138 -19.52 2.71 1.88
CA TYR A 138 -19.86 3.45 0.66
C TYR A 138 -20.39 4.85 0.96
N GLN A 139 -21.34 4.98 1.89
CA GLN A 139 -21.91 6.28 2.26
C GLN A 139 -20.88 7.25 2.84
N ARG A 140 -19.90 6.76 3.60
CA ARG A 140 -18.81 7.58 4.14
C ARG A 140 -17.80 8.03 3.10
N SER A 141 -17.53 7.19 2.11
CA SER A 141 -16.54 7.47 1.07
C SER A 141 -17.05 8.39 -0.04
N CYS A 142 -18.35 8.32 -0.36
CA CYS A 142 -18.92 9.02 -1.50
C CYS A 142 -19.75 10.26 -1.13
N GLY A 143 -20.01 10.50 0.15
CA GLY A 143 -20.92 11.56 0.62
C GLY A 143 -22.37 11.34 0.16
N PRO A 144 -23.32 12.16 0.62
CA PRO A 144 -24.69 12.08 0.14
C PRO A 144 -24.71 12.51 -1.33
N VAL A 145 -25.17 11.63 -2.21
CA VAL A 145 -25.53 12.00 -3.58
C VAL A 145 -26.67 13.00 -3.47
N VAL A 146 -26.38 14.29 -3.63
CA VAL A 146 -27.43 15.32 -3.74
C VAL A 146 -28.16 15.05 -5.04
N SER A 147 -29.27 14.34 -4.94
CA SER A 147 -30.23 14.22 -6.03
C SER A 147 -30.85 15.59 -6.25
N SER A 148 -30.32 16.35 -7.20
CA SER A 148 -30.99 17.54 -7.72
C SER A 148 -32.22 17.06 -8.51
N ARG A 149 -33.39 17.24 -7.94
CA ARG A 149 -34.66 17.24 -8.67
C ARG A 149 -34.87 18.57 -9.32
#